data_50e124b0402c02992edc45108e071db2
#
_entry.id   50e124b0402c02992edc45108e071db2
#
_cell.length_a   1.000
_cell.length_b   1.000
_cell.length_c   1.000
_cell.angle_alpha   90.00
_cell.angle_beta   90.00
_cell.angle_gamma   90.00
#
_symmetry.space_group_name_H-M   'P 1'
#
loop_
_entity.id
_entity.type
_entity.pdbx_description
1 polymer ?
#
loop_
_entity_poly.entity_id
_entity_poly.type
_entity_poly.pdbx_seq_one_letter_code
_entity_poly.pdbx_strand_id
1 'polypeptide(L)'
;MKRLAQGLARGLAPFVLKWCLTPFLPFLIVSPAYAAPPALDFADDFEAHAAGQLPGVPWKEETYKSGAVIVVDERHAFSGRQAMHVLAPAGADYRRGYVAIHLHSPLPQLQSGFFGRAMVWLDAAPGTEDVHWTLLQGEGRSADDRYNSIYRLGLERRGGTRLMANFETTPPLRTDCRVRSTRTLPVRRWACVEWQFAVASNELQFWVDGRPITHVVNHAQAADACRGDDLAGQWLAPPRFDSLYMGFERYGNTPTDQNLWIDDVALARQRVGCPAKAKN
;
A
#
# COMPACT_ATOMS: atom_id res chain seq x y z
N MET A 1 -59.30 71.42 -14.71
CA MET A 1 -60.63 71.81 -14.19
C MET A 1 -61.06 70.78 -13.16
N LYS A 2 -61.43 71.29 -11.97
CA LYS A 2 -62.25 70.66 -10.90
C LYS A 2 -61.69 69.36 -10.29
N ARG A 3 -61.16 69.40 -9.04
CA ARG A 3 -61.85 69.45 -7.69
C ARG A 3 -62.72 68.22 -7.48
N LEU A 4 -62.66 67.45 -6.40
CA LEU A 4 -62.80 67.60 -4.91
C LEU A 4 -62.52 66.18 -4.35
N ALA A 5 -61.79 65.91 -3.32
CA ALA A 5 -61.91 66.15 -1.86
C ALA A 5 -62.81 65.15 -1.12
N GLN A 6 -62.29 64.70 0.01
CA GLN A 6 -62.91 64.12 1.24
C GLN A 6 -63.13 62.59 1.20
N GLY A 7 -62.81 61.77 2.20
CA GLY A 7 -62.75 62.10 3.60
C GLY A 7 -62.14 60.94 4.45
N LEU A 8 -61.79 61.31 5.62
CA LEU A 8 -61.25 60.50 6.72
C LEU A 8 -62.24 59.45 7.24
N ALA A 9 -61.72 58.27 7.55
CA ALA A 9 -62.23 57.46 8.66
C ALA A 9 -61.07 56.65 9.30
N ARG A 10 -60.78 56.98 10.55
CA ARG A 10 -59.83 56.27 11.41
C ARG A 10 -60.53 55.00 11.93
N GLY A 11 -59.86 53.84 11.72
CA GLY A 11 -60.23 52.60 12.35
C GLY A 11 -58.97 51.98 12.99
N LEU A 12 -58.85 52.08 14.29
CA LEU A 12 -57.86 51.39 15.09
C LEU A 12 -58.27 49.91 15.22
N ALA A 13 -57.50 49.02 14.63
CA ALA A 13 -57.59 47.57 14.86
C ALA A 13 -56.51 47.11 15.86
N PRO A 14 -56.86 46.27 16.84
CA PRO A 14 -55.92 45.83 17.86
C PRO A 14 -54.92 44.87 17.32
N PHE A 15 -53.62 45.13 17.62
CA PHE A 15 -52.50 44.21 17.36
C PHE A 15 -52.65 43.02 18.34
N VAL A 16 -53.00 41.85 17.76
CA VAL A 16 -52.93 40.58 18.47
C VAL A 16 -51.53 40.03 18.24
N LEU A 17 -50.68 40.12 19.26
CA LEU A 17 -49.34 39.54 19.27
C LEU A 17 -49.48 38.02 19.43
N LYS A 18 -49.41 37.29 18.28
CA LYS A 18 -49.32 35.81 18.31
C LYS A 18 -47.92 35.42 18.71
N TRP A 19 -47.75 34.93 19.91
CA TRP A 19 -46.55 34.25 20.35
C TRP A 19 -46.45 32.93 19.60
N CYS A 20 -45.53 32.82 18.60
CA CYS A 20 -45.13 31.55 18.02
C CYS A 20 -44.18 30.87 19.01
N LEU A 21 -44.68 29.92 19.76
CA LEU A 21 -43.90 28.93 20.47
C LEU A 21 -43.32 27.94 19.41
N THR A 22 -42.10 28.19 18.93
CA THR A 22 -41.33 27.19 18.17
C THR A 22 -40.83 26.14 19.16
N PRO A 23 -41.16 24.85 18.98
CA PRO A 23 -40.57 23.81 19.82
C PRO A 23 -39.09 23.70 19.51
N PHE A 24 -38.25 23.99 20.50
CA PHE A 24 -36.84 23.65 20.46
C PHE A 24 -36.72 22.12 20.45
N LEU A 25 -36.52 21.52 19.26
CA LEU A 25 -36.05 20.14 19.15
C LEU A 25 -34.56 20.12 19.55
N PRO A 26 -34.15 19.32 20.55
CA PRO A 26 -32.75 19.16 20.87
C PRO A 26 -32.09 18.46 19.69
N PHE A 27 -31.18 19.15 19.02
CA PHE A 27 -30.24 18.52 18.06
C PHE A 27 -29.37 17.55 18.85
N LEU A 28 -29.66 16.25 18.75
CA LEU A 28 -28.74 15.20 19.16
C LEU A 28 -27.51 15.28 18.24
N ILE A 29 -26.43 15.88 18.75
CA ILE A 29 -25.12 15.82 18.11
C ILE A 29 -24.64 14.38 18.26
N VAL A 30 -24.87 13.55 17.24
CA VAL A 30 -24.27 12.23 17.14
C VAL A 30 -22.80 12.47 16.76
N SER A 31 -21.94 12.47 17.76
CA SER A 31 -20.49 12.46 17.51
C SER A 31 -20.15 11.20 16.71
N PRO A 32 -19.44 11.31 15.58
CA PRO A 32 -18.98 10.12 14.89
C PRO A 32 -18.09 9.31 15.85
N ALA A 33 -18.49 8.07 16.11
CA ALA A 33 -17.65 7.16 16.86
C ALA A 33 -16.37 6.94 16.03
N TYR A 34 -15.25 7.45 16.47
CA TYR A 34 -13.95 7.11 15.93
C TYR A 34 -13.75 5.63 16.19
N ALA A 35 -13.72 4.85 15.12
CA ALA A 35 -13.35 3.43 15.23
C ALA A 35 -11.95 3.35 15.85
N ALA A 36 -11.79 2.48 16.84
CA ALA A 36 -10.48 2.20 17.40
C ALA A 36 -9.53 1.71 16.29
N PRO A 37 -8.26 2.09 16.32
CA PRO A 37 -7.30 1.57 15.35
C PRO A 37 -7.27 0.03 15.41
N PRO A 38 -7.05 -0.66 14.27
CA PRO A 38 -7.02 -2.11 14.24
C PRO A 38 -5.89 -2.65 15.13
N ALA A 39 -6.13 -3.79 15.76
CA ALA A 39 -5.07 -4.50 16.47
C ALA A 39 -4.03 -4.98 15.45
N LEU A 40 -2.76 -4.69 15.71
CA LEU A 40 -1.65 -5.12 14.87
C LEU A 40 -1.20 -6.54 15.31
N ASP A 41 -1.02 -7.41 14.34
CA ASP A 41 -0.41 -8.72 14.56
C ASP A 41 1.14 -8.64 14.54
N PHE A 42 1.67 -7.62 13.85
CA PHE A 42 3.10 -7.30 13.78
C PHE A 42 3.29 -5.79 13.55
N ALA A 43 4.34 -5.23 14.14
CA ALA A 43 4.83 -3.89 13.85
C ALA A 43 6.34 -3.82 14.07
N ASP A 44 7.03 -3.05 13.20
CA ASP A 44 8.45 -2.75 13.31
C ASP A 44 8.73 -1.37 12.75
N ASP A 45 9.28 -0.50 13.59
CA ASP A 45 9.76 0.84 13.27
C ASP A 45 11.29 0.90 13.15
N PHE A 46 11.95 -0.25 13.18
CA PHE A 46 13.39 -0.46 13.12
C PHE A 46 14.22 0.18 14.24
N GLU A 47 13.63 0.86 15.21
CA GLU A 47 14.34 1.52 16.31
C GLU A 47 15.03 0.54 17.27
N ALA A 48 14.56 -0.70 17.34
CA ALA A 48 15.14 -1.76 18.17
C ALA A 48 16.33 -2.48 17.53
N HIS A 49 16.64 -2.21 16.25
CA HIS A 49 17.73 -2.84 15.52
C HIS A 49 19.02 -2.02 15.59
N ALA A 50 20.16 -2.66 15.44
CA ALA A 50 21.46 -1.98 15.47
C ALA A 50 21.72 -1.25 14.14
N ALA A 51 22.01 0.04 14.21
CA ALA A 51 22.40 0.82 13.03
C ALA A 51 23.67 0.24 12.37
N GLY A 52 23.71 0.25 11.05
CA GLY A 52 24.79 -0.33 10.25
C GLY A 52 24.74 -1.85 10.10
N GLN A 53 23.72 -2.50 10.65
CA GLN A 53 23.52 -3.94 10.58
C GLN A 53 22.25 -4.29 9.81
N LEU A 54 22.16 -5.53 9.36
CA LEU A 54 20.91 -6.10 8.84
C LEU A 54 19.85 -6.09 9.96
N PRO A 55 18.57 -5.82 9.66
CA PRO A 55 17.52 -6.00 10.65
C PRO A 55 17.53 -7.41 11.22
N GLY A 56 17.44 -7.51 12.56
CA GLY A 56 17.39 -8.80 13.24
C GLY A 56 16.04 -9.51 13.09
N VAL A 57 15.85 -10.61 13.81
CA VAL A 57 14.58 -11.35 13.81
C VAL A 57 13.38 -10.42 14.03
N PRO A 58 12.26 -10.66 13.31
CA PRO A 58 12.00 -11.85 12.49
C PRO A 58 12.46 -11.75 11.03
N TRP A 59 13.17 -10.70 10.65
CA TRP A 59 13.65 -10.47 9.30
C TRP A 59 14.78 -11.43 8.94
N LYS A 60 14.75 -11.90 7.68
CA LYS A 60 15.80 -12.70 7.08
C LYS A 60 16.25 -12.07 5.78
N GLU A 61 17.55 -12.04 5.54
CA GLU A 61 18.13 -11.54 4.31
C GLU A 61 17.88 -12.48 3.13
N GLU A 62 17.52 -11.91 1.97
CA GLU A 62 17.25 -12.60 0.73
C GLU A 62 17.88 -11.82 -0.46
N THR A 63 19.20 -11.72 -0.47
CA THR A 63 19.95 -10.95 -1.50
C THR A 63 20.45 -11.79 -2.66
N TYR A 64 20.56 -13.10 -2.51
CA TYR A 64 21.08 -14.04 -3.52
C TYR A 64 22.43 -13.59 -4.14
N LYS A 65 23.30 -13.02 -3.35
CA LYS A 65 24.64 -12.54 -3.78
C LYS A 65 24.59 -11.54 -4.95
N SER A 66 23.51 -10.79 -5.09
CA SER A 66 23.32 -9.83 -6.19
C SER A 66 24.10 -8.52 -6.01
N GLY A 67 24.82 -8.36 -4.91
CA GLY A 67 25.52 -7.13 -4.54
C GLY A 67 24.61 -6.05 -3.95
N ALA A 68 23.32 -6.33 -3.73
CA ALA A 68 22.46 -5.44 -2.96
C ALA A 68 22.90 -5.42 -1.50
N VAL A 69 22.70 -4.28 -0.84
CA VAL A 69 23.03 -4.08 0.58
C VAL A 69 21.76 -3.71 1.34
N ILE A 70 21.55 -4.33 2.48
CA ILE A 70 20.44 -4.05 3.38
C ILE A 70 21.02 -3.75 4.75
N VAL A 71 20.70 -2.57 5.28
CA VAL A 71 21.13 -2.15 6.63
C VAL A 71 20.07 -1.27 7.27
N VAL A 72 20.04 -1.23 8.58
CA VAL A 72 19.36 -0.18 9.32
C VAL A 72 20.25 1.06 9.34
N ASP A 73 19.74 2.22 8.93
CA ASP A 73 20.53 3.46 8.92
C ASP A 73 19.72 4.70 9.36
N GLU A 74 20.44 5.78 9.67
CA GLU A 74 19.87 7.02 10.20
C GLU A 74 19.73 8.13 9.13
N ARG A 75 19.92 7.85 7.84
CA ARG A 75 19.88 8.84 6.77
C ARG A 75 18.48 9.37 6.49
N HIS A 76 17.52 8.47 6.57
CA HIS A 76 16.10 8.80 6.43
C HIS A 76 15.32 7.95 7.44
N ALA A 77 14.49 8.59 8.26
CA ALA A 77 13.52 7.96 9.12
C ALA A 77 12.16 8.63 8.92
N PHE A 78 11.09 7.86 8.92
CA PHE A 78 9.74 8.38 8.94
C PHE A 78 9.31 8.68 10.36
N SER A 79 9.59 7.76 11.27
CA SER A 79 9.43 7.91 12.71
C SER A 79 10.76 7.60 13.40
N GLY A 80 10.92 8.03 14.64
CA GLY A 80 12.15 7.76 15.37
C GLY A 80 13.42 8.37 14.76
N ARG A 81 14.48 7.58 14.62
CA ARG A 81 15.81 8.01 14.16
C ARG A 81 16.35 7.21 13.00
N GLN A 82 15.83 6.03 12.75
CA GLN A 82 16.40 5.08 11.78
C GLN A 82 15.31 4.34 11.00
N ALA A 83 15.69 3.80 9.85
CA ALA A 83 14.84 2.99 9.00
C ALA A 83 15.66 1.90 8.32
N MET A 84 15.02 0.89 7.76
CA MET A 84 15.69 -0.07 6.91
C MET A 84 16.01 0.54 5.56
N HIS A 85 17.29 0.55 5.18
CA HIS A 85 17.78 1.01 3.90
C HIS A 85 18.17 -0.17 3.01
N VAL A 86 17.73 -0.14 1.76
CA VAL A 86 18.07 -1.09 0.72
C VAL A 86 18.75 -0.35 -0.43
N LEU A 87 19.98 -0.74 -0.72
CA LEU A 87 20.77 -0.27 -1.86
C LEU A 87 20.82 -1.35 -2.94
N ALA A 88 20.36 -1.04 -4.14
CA ALA A 88 20.58 -1.81 -5.35
C ALA A 88 21.64 -1.10 -6.22
N PRO A 89 22.88 -1.64 -6.34
CA PRO A 89 23.95 -1.00 -7.09
C PRO A 89 23.63 -0.84 -8.58
N ALA A 90 24.21 0.19 -9.20
CA ALA A 90 24.16 0.41 -10.65
C ALA A 90 24.65 -0.79 -11.44
N GLY A 91 24.40 -0.78 -12.75
CA GLY A 91 24.82 -1.84 -13.68
C GLY A 91 24.00 -3.12 -13.48
N ALA A 92 24.46 -4.20 -14.04
CA ALA A 92 23.92 -5.55 -14.11
C ALA A 92 22.39 -5.70 -14.26
N ASP A 93 21.96 -6.74 -14.92
CA ASP A 93 20.55 -6.91 -15.29
C ASP A 93 19.64 -7.29 -14.13
N TYR A 94 20.19 -7.83 -13.05
CA TYR A 94 19.45 -8.33 -11.91
C TYR A 94 20.07 -7.89 -10.58
N ARG A 95 19.22 -7.39 -9.67
CA ARG A 95 19.57 -7.11 -8.28
C ARG A 95 18.43 -7.54 -7.39
N ARG A 96 18.74 -8.22 -6.29
CA ARG A 96 17.77 -8.60 -5.28
C ARG A 96 18.28 -8.23 -3.91
N GLY A 97 17.56 -7.32 -3.25
CA GLY A 97 17.78 -6.91 -1.88
C GLY A 97 16.45 -6.96 -1.15
N TYR A 98 16.09 -8.15 -0.65
CA TYR A 98 14.91 -8.35 0.17
C TYR A 98 15.28 -8.72 1.60
N VAL A 99 14.44 -8.28 2.52
CA VAL A 99 14.21 -8.95 3.78
C VAL A 99 12.89 -9.71 3.72
N ALA A 100 12.80 -10.83 4.39
CA ALA A 100 11.62 -11.66 4.43
C ALA A 100 11.16 -11.92 5.86
N ILE A 101 9.83 -11.97 6.07
CA ILE A 101 9.20 -12.55 7.25
C ILE A 101 8.54 -13.86 6.80
N HIS A 102 8.89 -14.98 7.44
CA HIS A 102 8.20 -16.24 7.26
C HIS A 102 6.96 -16.31 8.13
N LEU A 103 5.78 -16.33 7.51
CA LEU A 103 4.52 -16.18 8.21
C LEU A 103 4.13 -17.40 9.06
N HIS A 104 4.58 -18.63 8.70
CA HIS A 104 4.27 -19.81 9.50
C HIS A 104 4.75 -19.72 10.95
N SER A 105 5.78 -18.94 11.21
CA SER A 105 6.27 -18.57 12.52
C SER A 105 7.05 -17.26 12.38
N PRO A 106 6.67 -16.18 13.05
CA PRO A 106 5.78 -16.11 14.24
C PRO A 106 4.32 -15.72 13.95
N LEU A 107 3.85 -15.66 12.70
CA LEU A 107 2.58 -15.03 12.32
C LEU A 107 1.61 -15.99 11.60
N PRO A 108 1.34 -17.21 12.13
CA PRO A 108 0.51 -18.21 11.43
C PRO A 108 -0.92 -17.74 11.15
N GLN A 109 -1.45 -16.79 11.95
CA GLN A 109 -2.77 -16.22 11.78
C GLN A 109 -2.93 -15.36 10.52
N LEU A 110 -1.80 -14.96 9.89
CA LEU A 110 -1.77 -14.15 8.67
C LEU A 110 -1.68 -14.99 7.39
N GLN A 111 -1.47 -16.29 7.48
CA GLN A 111 -1.28 -17.15 6.30
C GLN A 111 -2.51 -17.23 5.39
N SER A 112 -3.72 -17.07 5.91
CA SER A 112 -4.96 -17.05 5.09
C SER A 112 -5.22 -15.71 4.39
N GLY A 113 -4.39 -14.71 4.65
CA GLY A 113 -4.47 -13.37 4.11
C GLY A 113 -4.27 -12.30 5.19
N PHE A 114 -3.82 -11.13 4.76
CA PHE A 114 -3.48 -10.05 5.65
C PHE A 114 -3.50 -8.70 4.94
N PHE A 115 -3.62 -7.66 5.75
CA PHE A 115 -3.32 -6.29 5.38
C PHE A 115 -1.95 -5.92 5.89
N GLY A 116 -1.26 -5.10 5.14
CA GLY A 116 0.00 -4.53 5.56
C GLY A 116 0.09 -3.06 5.23
N ARG A 117 1.03 -2.42 5.90
CA ARG A 117 1.44 -1.04 5.67
C ARG A 117 2.94 -0.92 5.83
N ALA A 118 3.57 -0.07 5.03
CA ALA A 118 4.92 0.41 5.25
C ALA A 118 5.02 1.87 4.81
N MET A 119 5.84 2.65 5.50
CA MET A 119 6.32 3.92 4.99
C MET A 119 7.51 3.66 4.08
N VAL A 120 7.51 4.28 2.90
CA VAL A 120 8.50 4.03 1.85
C VAL A 120 9.06 5.34 1.35
N TRP A 121 10.37 5.47 1.33
CA TRP A 121 11.10 6.58 0.69
C TRP A 121 11.93 6.05 -0.46
N LEU A 122 11.62 6.48 -1.66
CA LEU A 122 12.37 6.17 -2.86
C LEU A 122 13.22 7.38 -3.25
N ASP A 123 14.54 7.23 -3.36
CA ASP A 123 15.42 8.35 -3.69
C ASP A 123 15.23 8.81 -5.14
N ALA A 124 15.17 7.87 -6.09
CA ALA A 124 14.95 8.16 -7.50
C ALA A 124 14.12 7.07 -8.18
N ALA A 125 13.30 7.47 -9.13
CA ALA A 125 12.65 6.52 -10.04
C ALA A 125 13.69 5.81 -10.92
N PRO A 126 13.37 4.62 -11.49
CA PRO A 126 14.25 3.95 -12.46
C PRO A 126 14.68 4.91 -13.57
N GLY A 127 15.98 5.02 -13.81
CA GLY A 127 16.55 5.98 -14.76
C GLY A 127 16.40 5.59 -16.23
N THR A 128 16.15 4.32 -16.56
CA THR A 128 16.10 3.78 -17.92
C THR A 128 14.77 3.13 -18.23
N GLU A 129 14.42 3.09 -19.52
CA GLU A 129 13.25 2.32 -20.00
C GLU A 129 13.49 0.80 -19.80
N ASP A 130 12.39 0.06 -19.77
CA ASP A 130 12.36 -1.39 -19.59
C ASP A 130 12.88 -1.93 -18.24
N VAL A 131 13.15 -1.05 -17.29
CA VAL A 131 13.44 -1.46 -15.90
C VAL A 131 12.14 -1.66 -15.14
N HIS A 132 12.03 -2.78 -14.44
CA HIS A 132 10.97 -2.98 -13.46
C HIS A 132 11.52 -3.45 -12.13
N TRP A 133 10.82 -3.11 -11.08
CA TRP A 133 11.17 -3.45 -9.71
C TRP A 133 9.98 -4.07 -9.01
N THR A 134 10.25 -5.03 -8.17
CA THR A 134 9.32 -5.44 -7.12
C THR A 134 9.76 -4.83 -5.80
N LEU A 135 8.82 -4.26 -5.07
CA LEU A 135 9.03 -3.66 -3.75
C LEU A 135 8.49 -4.54 -2.63
N LEU A 136 7.43 -5.28 -2.93
CA LEU A 136 6.68 -6.07 -1.99
C LEU A 136 6.22 -7.36 -2.68
N GLN A 137 6.39 -8.49 -2.01
CA GLN A 137 5.97 -9.78 -2.52
C GLN A 137 5.40 -10.65 -1.41
N GLY A 138 4.21 -11.21 -1.64
CA GLY A 138 3.66 -12.29 -0.84
C GLY A 138 3.67 -13.57 -1.67
N GLU A 139 4.14 -14.66 -1.11
CA GLU A 139 4.17 -15.94 -1.80
C GLU A 139 3.84 -17.13 -0.90
N GLY A 140 3.46 -18.22 -1.53
CA GLY A 140 3.27 -19.51 -0.90
C GLY A 140 3.20 -20.63 -1.94
N ARG A 141 3.32 -21.87 -1.47
CA ARG A 141 3.24 -23.05 -2.31
C ARG A 141 1.82 -23.30 -2.79
N SER A 142 1.68 -23.80 -4.01
CA SER A 142 0.40 -24.29 -4.52
C SER A 142 -0.14 -25.48 -3.69
N ALA A 143 -1.43 -25.77 -3.82
CA ALA A 143 -2.07 -26.84 -3.06
C ALA A 143 -1.44 -28.22 -3.31
N ASP A 144 -0.93 -28.46 -4.50
CA ASP A 144 -0.25 -29.68 -4.92
C ASP A 144 1.29 -29.61 -4.77
N ASP A 145 1.79 -28.53 -4.15
CA ASP A 145 3.21 -28.28 -3.88
C ASP A 145 4.12 -28.24 -5.12
N ARG A 146 3.54 -28.00 -6.29
CA ARG A 146 4.29 -28.05 -7.57
C ARG A 146 4.92 -26.72 -7.96
N TYR A 147 4.34 -25.58 -7.54
CA TYR A 147 4.83 -24.25 -7.89
C TYR A 147 4.55 -23.27 -6.74
N ASN A 148 5.23 -22.13 -6.77
CA ASN A 148 4.84 -21.00 -5.92
C ASN A 148 3.86 -20.11 -6.68
N SER A 149 2.88 -19.60 -5.95
CA SER A 149 1.98 -18.54 -6.38
C SER A 149 2.42 -17.24 -5.69
N ILE A 150 2.57 -16.18 -6.46
CA ILE A 150 3.26 -14.97 -6.03
C ILE A 150 2.43 -13.74 -6.39
N TYR A 151 2.14 -12.90 -5.40
CA TYR A 151 1.53 -11.59 -5.54
C TYR A 151 2.57 -10.50 -5.28
N ARG A 152 2.69 -9.51 -6.18
CA ARG A 152 3.69 -8.46 -6.09
C ARG A 152 3.11 -7.07 -6.30
N LEU A 153 3.70 -6.10 -5.60
CA LEU A 153 3.63 -4.68 -5.95
C LEU A 153 5.01 -4.22 -6.40
N GLY A 154 5.06 -3.58 -7.53
CA GLY A 154 6.29 -3.06 -8.09
C GLY A 154 6.10 -1.78 -8.89
N LEU A 155 7.17 -1.39 -9.54
CA LEU A 155 7.26 -0.27 -10.46
C LEU A 155 7.77 -0.75 -11.81
N GLU A 156 7.20 -0.26 -12.87
CA GLU A 156 7.68 -0.47 -14.23
C GLU A 156 7.94 0.89 -14.89
N ARG A 157 9.06 1.01 -15.57
CA ARG A 157 9.34 2.15 -16.44
C ARG A 157 9.21 1.73 -17.90
N ARG A 158 8.08 2.12 -18.48
CA ARG A 158 7.81 1.93 -19.91
C ARG A 158 6.88 3.05 -20.36
N GLY A 159 7.42 4.05 -21.06
CA GLY A 159 6.69 5.28 -21.36
C GLY A 159 6.30 6.07 -20.10
N GLY A 160 7.15 6.05 -19.08
CA GLY A 160 6.94 6.65 -17.77
C GLY A 160 6.93 5.62 -16.63
N THR A 161 7.27 6.06 -15.41
CA THR A 161 7.25 5.19 -14.23
C THR A 161 5.82 5.00 -13.75
N ARG A 162 5.41 3.75 -13.55
CA ARG A 162 4.07 3.38 -13.07
C ARG A 162 4.13 2.31 -12.00
N LEU A 163 3.25 2.38 -11.04
CA LEU A 163 3.01 1.27 -10.13
C LEU A 163 2.30 0.15 -10.87
N MET A 164 2.67 -1.09 -10.55
CA MET A 164 2.02 -2.27 -11.11
C MET A 164 1.77 -3.33 -10.04
N ALA A 165 0.65 -4.02 -10.16
CA ALA A 165 0.41 -5.31 -9.53
C ALA A 165 0.89 -6.40 -10.48
N ASN A 166 1.50 -7.44 -9.95
CA ASN A 166 1.94 -8.59 -10.72
C ASN A 166 1.56 -9.88 -10.02
N PHE A 167 1.14 -10.84 -10.81
CA PHE A 167 0.94 -12.22 -10.42
C PHE A 167 1.87 -13.10 -11.21
N GLU A 168 2.58 -13.97 -10.51
CA GLU A 168 3.50 -14.90 -11.13
C GLU A 168 3.41 -16.29 -10.49
N THR A 169 3.64 -17.31 -11.30
CA THR A 169 3.86 -18.68 -10.84
C THR A 169 5.27 -19.13 -11.20
N THR A 170 5.89 -19.91 -10.31
CA THR A 170 7.16 -20.57 -10.64
C THR A 170 6.92 -21.83 -11.49
N PRO A 171 7.94 -22.32 -12.24
CA PRO A 171 7.83 -23.57 -12.97
C PRO A 171 7.29 -24.72 -12.09
N PRO A 172 6.49 -25.67 -12.67
CA PRO A 172 6.33 -25.88 -14.10
C PRO A 172 5.29 -24.98 -14.79
N LEU A 173 4.47 -24.21 -14.06
CA LEU A 173 3.56 -23.25 -14.66
C LEU A 173 4.30 -21.98 -15.10
N ARG A 174 3.76 -21.31 -16.13
CA ARG A 174 4.31 -20.08 -16.70
C ARG A 174 3.22 -19.03 -16.79
N THR A 175 2.85 -18.50 -15.65
CA THR A 175 1.95 -17.32 -15.59
C THR A 175 2.73 -16.16 -15.00
N ASP A 176 2.86 -15.08 -15.74
CA ASP A 176 3.44 -13.82 -15.30
C ASP A 176 2.58 -12.71 -15.89
N CYS A 177 1.59 -12.28 -15.13
CA CYS A 177 0.61 -11.29 -15.56
C CYS A 177 0.71 -10.03 -14.70
N ARG A 178 0.46 -8.87 -15.31
CA ARG A 178 0.57 -7.59 -14.65
C ARG A 178 -0.58 -6.65 -14.98
N VAL A 179 -0.97 -5.84 -14.01
CA VAL A 179 -1.91 -4.74 -14.13
C VAL A 179 -1.19 -3.46 -13.77
N ARG A 180 -1.17 -2.50 -14.70
CA ARG A 180 -0.51 -1.22 -14.54
C ARG A 180 -1.46 -0.17 -14.00
N SER A 181 -0.97 0.60 -13.06
CA SER A 181 -1.65 1.81 -12.59
C SER A 181 -1.19 3.03 -13.41
N THR A 182 -2.03 4.04 -13.45
CA THR A 182 -1.62 5.38 -13.92
C THR A 182 -0.84 6.17 -12.87
N ARG A 183 -0.69 5.63 -11.66
CA ARG A 183 -0.01 6.26 -10.53
C ARG A 183 1.43 5.81 -10.42
N THR A 184 2.26 6.67 -9.82
CA THR A 184 3.67 6.39 -9.52
C THR A 184 3.87 6.38 -8.00
N LEU A 185 4.94 5.73 -7.55
CA LEU A 185 5.44 5.94 -6.20
C LEU A 185 6.17 7.31 -6.17
N PRO A 186 5.87 8.19 -5.22
CA PRO A 186 6.59 9.46 -5.11
C PRO A 186 8.07 9.21 -4.78
N VAL A 187 8.93 10.11 -5.28
CA VAL A 187 10.35 10.12 -4.97
C VAL A 187 10.69 11.25 -4.01
N ARG A 188 11.74 11.08 -3.22
CA ARG A 188 12.29 12.06 -2.25
C ARG A 188 11.26 12.57 -1.26
N ARG A 189 10.31 11.73 -0.91
CA ARG A 189 9.40 11.93 0.20
C ARG A 189 8.85 10.59 0.68
N TRP A 190 8.48 10.51 1.92
CA TRP A 190 7.77 9.37 2.46
C TRP A 190 6.40 9.20 1.82
N ALA A 191 6.08 7.98 1.45
CA ALA A 191 4.77 7.56 0.98
C ALA A 191 4.30 6.38 1.81
N CYS A 192 3.03 6.39 2.17
CA CYS A 192 2.40 5.27 2.84
C CYS A 192 1.96 4.25 1.78
N VAL A 193 2.56 3.08 1.78
CA VAL A 193 2.17 1.95 0.93
C VAL A 193 1.37 0.97 1.78
N GLU A 194 0.15 0.65 1.34
CA GLU A 194 -0.69 -0.35 1.99
C GLU A 194 -1.03 -1.45 1.00
N TRP A 195 -1.24 -2.64 1.51
CA TRP A 195 -1.65 -3.80 0.69
C TRP A 195 -2.62 -4.71 1.42
N GLN A 196 -3.36 -5.48 0.63
CA GLN A 196 -4.15 -6.63 1.06
C GLN A 196 -3.80 -7.80 0.16
N PHE A 197 -3.52 -8.93 0.76
CA PHE A 197 -3.46 -10.24 0.12
C PHE A 197 -4.47 -11.16 0.80
N ALA A 198 -5.37 -11.78 0.03
CA ALA A 198 -6.41 -12.63 0.57
C ALA A 198 -6.53 -13.94 -0.23
N VAL A 199 -6.49 -15.06 0.48
CA VAL A 199 -6.59 -16.40 -0.10
C VAL A 199 -8.00 -16.69 -0.58
N ALA A 200 -8.99 -16.51 0.28
CA ALA A 200 -10.37 -16.95 0.02
C ALA A 200 -11.03 -16.26 -1.19
N SER A 201 -10.66 -15.02 -1.48
CA SER A 201 -11.18 -14.24 -2.60
C SER A 201 -10.21 -14.14 -3.78
N ASN A 202 -9.04 -14.78 -3.72
CA ASN A 202 -7.95 -14.57 -4.69
C ASN A 202 -7.68 -13.09 -4.93
N GLU A 203 -7.56 -12.32 -3.84
CA GLU A 203 -7.58 -10.86 -3.89
C GLU A 203 -6.21 -10.29 -3.57
N LEU A 204 -5.83 -9.31 -4.36
CA LEU A 204 -4.78 -8.36 -4.00
C LEU A 204 -5.29 -6.94 -4.21
N GLN A 205 -4.98 -6.07 -3.27
CA GLN A 205 -5.27 -4.65 -3.38
C GLN A 205 -4.12 -3.83 -2.85
N PHE A 206 -3.86 -2.68 -3.51
CA PHE A 206 -2.82 -1.75 -3.11
C PHE A 206 -3.33 -0.33 -3.01
N TRP A 207 -2.78 0.42 -2.05
CA TRP A 207 -3.01 1.86 -1.86
C TRP A 207 -1.67 2.58 -1.70
N VAL A 208 -1.62 3.82 -2.15
CA VAL A 208 -0.54 4.75 -1.83
C VAL A 208 -1.13 6.04 -1.27
N ASP A 209 -0.64 6.48 -0.12
CA ASP A 209 -1.15 7.65 0.60
C ASP A 209 -2.68 7.56 0.80
N GLY A 210 -3.18 6.38 1.18
CA GLY A 210 -4.60 6.07 1.41
C GLY A 210 -5.47 5.97 0.13
N ARG A 211 -4.91 6.20 -1.06
CA ARG A 211 -5.65 6.18 -2.33
C ARG A 211 -5.47 4.82 -3.03
N PRO A 212 -6.55 4.17 -3.46
CA PRO A 212 -6.45 2.89 -4.15
C PRO A 212 -5.68 3.05 -5.48
N ILE A 213 -4.82 2.06 -5.77
CA ILE A 213 -4.02 2.00 -6.99
C ILE A 213 -4.53 0.89 -7.89
N THR A 214 -4.68 -0.30 -7.33
CA THR A 214 -5.06 -1.52 -8.03
C THR A 214 -5.87 -2.39 -7.07
N HIS A 215 -6.89 -3.03 -7.61
CA HIS A 215 -7.69 -4.01 -6.91
C HIS A 215 -8.00 -5.15 -7.88
N VAL A 216 -7.48 -6.33 -7.62
CA VAL A 216 -7.73 -7.55 -8.39
C VAL A 216 -8.45 -8.55 -7.49
N VAL A 217 -9.61 -8.99 -7.92
CA VAL A 217 -10.45 -9.94 -7.20
C VAL A 217 -10.84 -11.04 -8.17
N ASN A 218 -10.54 -12.27 -7.79
CA ASN A 218 -11.12 -13.47 -8.39
C ASN A 218 -11.21 -13.45 -9.93
N HIS A 219 -10.12 -13.18 -10.61
CA HIS A 219 -9.96 -13.12 -12.07
C HIS A 219 -10.62 -11.92 -12.78
N ALA A 220 -11.22 -10.99 -12.05
CA ALA A 220 -12.13 -9.99 -12.64
C ALA A 220 -11.45 -8.92 -13.47
N GLN A 221 -10.13 -8.86 -13.53
CA GLN A 221 -9.43 -7.86 -14.33
C GLN A 221 -8.56 -8.52 -15.38
N ALA A 222 -8.83 -8.19 -16.65
CA ALA A 222 -7.91 -8.51 -17.72
C ALA A 222 -6.53 -7.93 -17.38
N ALA A 223 -5.52 -8.76 -17.36
CA ALA A 223 -4.14 -8.29 -17.23
C ALA A 223 -3.80 -7.43 -18.45
N ASP A 224 -3.07 -6.32 -18.22
CA ASP A 224 -2.60 -5.47 -19.33
C ASP A 224 -1.58 -6.22 -20.20
N ALA A 225 -0.87 -7.17 -19.63
CA ALA A 225 0.09 -8.02 -20.30
C ALA A 225 0.38 -9.28 -19.47
N CYS A 226 0.51 -10.41 -20.15
CA CYS A 226 1.03 -11.66 -19.57
C CYS A 226 2.25 -12.13 -20.36
N ARG A 227 3.24 -12.67 -19.66
CA ARG A 227 4.33 -13.44 -20.20
C ARG A 227 4.13 -14.91 -19.84
N GLY A 228 3.62 -15.70 -20.77
CA GLY A 228 3.08 -16.99 -20.40
C GLY A 228 1.78 -16.84 -19.60
N ASP A 229 0.83 -17.71 -19.88
CA ASP A 229 -0.51 -17.63 -19.29
C ASP A 229 -1.15 -19.01 -19.19
N ASP A 230 -0.44 -19.92 -18.51
CA ASP A 230 -0.92 -21.31 -18.33
C ASP A 230 -2.19 -21.37 -17.47
N LEU A 231 -2.53 -20.28 -16.78
CA LEU A 231 -3.73 -20.14 -15.97
C LEU A 231 -4.84 -19.32 -16.63
N ALA A 232 -4.72 -18.99 -17.92
CA ALA A 232 -5.72 -18.25 -18.70
C ALA A 232 -6.21 -16.95 -18.02
N GLY A 233 -5.27 -16.11 -17.59
CA GLY A 233 -5.54 -14.84 -16.93
C GLY A 233 -5.98 -14.95 -15.46
N GLN A 234 -6.04 -16.13 -14.91
CA GLN A 234 -6.43 -16.36 -13.52
C GLN A 234 -5.29 -16.00 -12.56
N TRP A 235 -5.63 -15.17 -11.58
CA TRP A 235 -4.74 -14.83 -10.47
C TRP A 235 -5.13 -15.67 -9.27
N LEU A 236 -4.33 -16.67 -8.96
CA LEU A 236 -4.61 -17.62 -7.89
C LEU A 236 -3.71 -17.36 -6.70
N ALA A 237 -4.28 -16.92 -5.60
CA ALA A 237 -3.56 -16.87 -4.33
C ALA A 237 -3.06 -18.28 -3.97
N PRO A 238 -1.93 -18.42 -3.29
CA PRO A 238 -1.55 -19.71 -2.71
C PRO A 238 -2.59 -20.10 -1.66
N PRO A 239 -2.74 -21.41 -1.32
CA PRO A 239 -3.64 -21.85 -0.25
C PRO A 239 -3.33 -21.21 1.10
N ARG A 240 -2.09 -20.78 1.28
CA ARG A 240 -1.59 -19.97 2.39
C ARG A 240 -0.38 -19.18 1.92
N PHE A 241 -0.24 -17.97 2.42
CA PHE A 241 0.99 -17.22 2.27
C PHE A 241 2.03 -17.74 3.26
N ASP A 242 3.19 -18.11 2.75
CA ASP A 242 4.29 -18.63 3.57
C ASP A 242 5.28 -17.52 3.94
N SER A 243 5.43 -16.52 3.07
CA SER A 243 6.41 -15.45 3.25
C SER A 243 5.93 -14.10 2.71
N LEU A 244 6.38 -13.04 3.37
CA LEU A 244 6.31 -11.66 2.91
C LEU A 244 7.73 -11.13 2.71
N TYR A 245 8.03 -10.61 1.53
CA TYR A 245 9.30 -9.99 1.18
C TYR A 245 9.14 -8.50 0.98
N MET A 246 10.10 -7.71 1.41
CA MET A 246 10.14 -6.26 1.24
C MET A 246 11.54 -5.80 0.86
N GLY A 247 11.62 -4.80 -0.03
CA GLY A 247 12.88 -4.27 -0.51
C GLY A 247 12.88 -4.05 -2.02
N PHE A 248 13.94 -4.48 -2.69
CA PHE A 248 14.06 -4.42 -4.14
C PHE A 248 14.30 -5.78 -4.78
N GLU A 249 13.55 -6.08 -5.83
CA GLU A 249 13.98 -7.02 -6.86
C GLU A 249 13.92 -6.29 -8.20
N ARG A 250 15.09 -5.96 -8.76
CA ARG A 250 15.24 -5.18 -9.98
C ARG A 250 15.65 -6.03 -11.15
N TYR A 251 14.95 -5.87 -12.25
CA TYR A 251 15.29 -6.38 -13.56
C TYR A 251 15.62 -5.23 -14.50
N GLY A 252 16.65 -5.38 -15.30
CA GLY A 252 17.16 -4.36 -16.20
C GLY A 252 18.33 -3.57 -15.63
N ASN A 253 19.13 -3.04 -16.54
CA ASN A 253 20.33 -2.28 -16.23
C ASN A 253 19.98 -0.84 -15.85
N THR A 254 20.57 -0.31 -14.79
CA THR A 254 20.44 1.09 -14.39
C THR A 254 21.77 1.78 -14.31
N PRO A 255 21.88 3.06 -14.75
CA PRO A 255 23.14 3.78 -14.75
C PRO A 255 23.56 4.27 -13.36
N THR A 256 22.67 4.26 -12.40
CA THR A 256 22.89 4.77 -11.04
C THR A 256 22.41 3.79 -9.99
N ASP A 257 23.01 3.87 -8.83
CA ASP A 257 22.54 3.19 -7.64
C ASP A 257 21.10 3.61 -7.31
N GLN A 258 20.34 2.68 -6.72
CA GLN A 258 18.96 2.89 -6.33
C GLN A 258 18.80 2.63 -4.85
N ASN A 259 18.24 3.63 -4.17
CA ASN A 259 18.10 3.63 -2.72
C ASN A 259 16.62 3.66 -2.35
N LEU A 260 16.26 2.78 -1.43
CA LEU A 260 14.94 2.66 -0.85
C LEU A 260 15.07 2.61 0.66
N TRP A 261 14.26 3.41 1.38
CA TRP A 261 14.09 3.27 2.83
C TRP A 261 12.68 2.79 3.12
N ILE A 262 12.57 1.92 4.08
CA ILE A 262 11.32 1.33 4.55
C ILE A 262 11.26 1.52 6.06
N ASP A 263 10.11 1.98 6.54
CA ASP A 263 9.89 2.28 7.95
C ASP A 263 8.43 1.98 8.35
N ASP A 264 8.15 1.96 9.65
CA ASP A 264 6.80 1.78 10.21
C ASP A 264 6.01 0.63 9.55
N VAL A 265 6.63 -0.52 9.41
CA VAL A 265 5.98 -1.72 8.88
C VAL A 265 4.95 -2.23 9.88
N ALA A 266 3.75 -2.53 9.39
CA ALA A 266 2.71 -3.13 10.21
C ALA A 266 1.90 -4.17 9.43
N LEU A 267 1.53 -5.25 10.07
CA LEU A 267 0.67 -6.31 9.53
C LEU A 267 -0.52 -6.55 10.46
N ALA A 268 -1.70 -6.78 9.87
CA ALA A 268 -2.93 -7.02 10.61
C ALA A 268 -3.93 -7.83 9.78
N ARG A 269 -4.98 -8.32 10.43
CA ARG A 269 -6.12 -8.96 9.76
C ARG A 269 -7.18 -7.99 9.24
N GLN A 270 -7.00 -6.71 9.50
CA GLN A 270 -7.83 -5.62 9.01
C GLN A 270 -6.95 -4.52 8.44
N ARG A 271 -7.50 -3.66 7.58
CA ARG A 271 -6.75 -2.57 6.99
C ARG A 271 -6.15 -1.66 8.05
N VAL A 272 -4.84 -1.48 7.99
CA VAL A 272 -4.06 -0.72 8.99
C VAL A 272 -4.31 0.79 8.86
N GLY A 273 -4.40 1.29 7.62
CA GLY A 273 -4.45 2.72 7.36
C GLY A 273 -3.08 3.39 7.45
N CYS A 274 -2.96 4.54 6.82
CA CYS A 274 -1.75 5.36 6.89
C CYS A 274 -1.69 6.09 8.23
N PRO A 275 -0.49 6.24 8.83
CA PRO A 275 -0.33 7.04 10.02
C PRO A 275 -0.70 8.49 9.71
N ALA A 276 -1.28 9.19 10.68
CA ALA A 276 -1.43 10.63 10.57
C ALA A 276 -0.04 11.22 10.38
N LYS A 277 0.12 12.13 9.38
CA LYS A 277 1.40 12.82 9.19
C LYS A 277 1.84 13.38 10.52
N ALA A 278 3.06 13.05 10.96
CA ALA A 278 3.68 13.75 12.05
C ALA A 278 3.61 15.24 11.71
N LYS A 279 3.02 16.03 12.59
CA LYS A 279 3.08 17.50 12.47
C LYS A 279 4.53 17.87 12.76
N ASN A 280 5.32 18.06 11.69
CA ASN A 280 6.63 18.70 11.78
C ASN A 280 6.45 20.15 12.22
#